data_1713858e1fb553016218e1e68ee2ae1a
#
_entry.id   1713858e1fb553016218e1e68ee2ae1a
#
_cell.length_a   1.000
_cell.length_b   1.000
_cell.length_c   1.000
_cell.angle_alpha   90.00
_cell.angle_beta   90.00
_cell.angle_gamma   90.00
#
_symmetry.space_group_name_H-M   'P 1'
#
loop_
_entity.id
_entity.type
_entity.pdbx_description
1 polymer ?
#
loop_
_entity_poly.entity_id
_entity_poly.type
_entity_poly.pdbx_seq_one_letter_code
_entity_poly.pdbx_strand_id
1 'polypeptide(L)'
;MLHGGVSYELSKAAVIDYGKVDAMETYSLNLYLMSADIAIQGKNSVPDSISGKGHLMTFEMYSDKPGELAEGKYEYDRMQYRNPKTFGPAVAIFNANYQTKTGDESPIVAGTLTVSKNEQEYIIDFECMDKVGKRINGQFKGGIAYFRMH
;
A
#
# COMPACT_ATOMS: atom_id res chain seq x y z
N MET A 1 5.26 -9.17 -7.09
CA MET A 1 5.63 -9.36 -5.67
C MET A 1 6.23 -10.76 -5.49
N LEU A 2 7.38 -10.85 -4.88
CA LEU A 2 8.09 -12.10 -4.63
C LEU A 2 8.05 -12.42 -3.14
N HIS A 3 7.60 -13.63 -2.80
CA HIS A 3 7.52 -14.11 -1.43
C HIS A 3 7.81 -15.61 -1.38
N GLY A 4 8.84 -15.99 -0.61
CA GLY A 4 9.20 -17.40 -0.46
C GLY A 4 9.54 -18.11 -1.77
N GLY A 5 10.10 -17.40 -2.75
CA GLY A 5 10.42 -17.95 -4.07
C GLY A 5 9.25 -18.01 -5.05
N VAL A 6 8.04 -17.59 -4.63
CA VAL A 6 6.86 -17.55 -5.50
C VAL A 6 6.59 -16.10 -5.92
N SER A 7 6.32 -15.91 -7.21
CA SER A 7 6.02 -14.58 -7.77
C SER A 7 4.51 -14.36 -7.87
N TYR A 8 4.06 -13.19 -7.40
CA TYR A 8 2.67 -12.77 -7.45
C TYR A 8 2.60 -11.44 -8.18
N GLU A 9 1.76 -11.34 -9.22
CA GLU A 9 1.64 -10.12 -10.00
C GLU A 9 0.81 -9.06 -9.25
N LEU A 10 1.33 -7.81 -9.21
CA LEU A 10 0.62 -6.65 -8.68
C LEU A 10 0.55 -5.62 -9.80
N SER A 11 -0.58 -5.59 -10.50
CA SER A 11 -0.74 -4.78 -11.72
C SER A 11 -1.60 -3.53 -11.53
N LYS A 12 -2.19 -3.34 -10.35
CA LYS A 12 -3.08 -2.23 -10.05
C LYS A 12 -2.67 -1.58 -8.75
N ALA A 13 -2.91 -0.28 -8.65
CA ALA A 13 -2.65 0.47 -7.42
C ALA A 13 -3.77 1.45 -7.12
N ALA A 14 -4.04 1.66 -5.85
CA ALA A 14 -4.98 2.65 -5.36
C ALA A 14 -4.45 3.28 -4.08
N VAL A 15 -4.80 4.55 -3.88
CA VAL A 15 -4.51 5.29 -2.64
C VAL A 15 -5.82 5.76 -2.06
N ILE A 16 -5.99 5.56 -0.76
CA ILE A 16 -7.08 6.16 0.01
C ILE A 16 -6.47 7.20 0.93
N ASP A 17 -6.84 8.46 0.72
CA ASP A 17 -6.32 9.61 1.45
C ASP A 17 -7.21 9.90 2.66
N TYR A 18 -6.64 9.80 3.86
CA TYR A 18 -7.33 10.09 5.12
C TYR A 18 -7.05 11.49 5.66
N GLY A 19 -6.20 12.26 4.96
CA GLY A 19 -5.93 13.64 5.33
C GLY A 19 -4.85 13.81 6.38
N LYS A 20 -4.83 15.01 6.97
CA LYS A 20 -3.79 15.41 7.92
C LYS A 20 -3.91 14.64 9.23
N VAL A 21 -2.78 14.18 9.75
CA VAL A 21 -2.69 13.60 11.10
C VAL A 21 -2.74 14.75 12.11
N ASP A 22 -3.57 14.62 13.15
CA ASP A 22 -3.77 15.66 14.15
C ASP A 22 -2.45 16.16 14.74
N ALA A 23 -2.30 17.50 14.77
CA ALA A 23 -1.13 18.21 15.34
C ALA A 23 0.20 17.88 14.65
N MET A 24 0.20 17.27 13.46
CA MET A 24 1.42 16.94 12.74
C MET A 24 1.34 17.48 11.30
N GLU A 25 2.50 17.79 10.72
CA GLU A 25 2.62 18.10 9.29
C GLU A 25 2.81 16.80 8.49
N THR A 26 1.94 15.86 8.73
CA THR A 26 1.96 14.53 8.15
C THR A 26 0.57 14.20 7.64
N TYR A 27 0.51 13.50 6.51
CA TYR A 27 -0.73 13.15 5.83
C TYR A 27 -0.81 11.64 5.67
N SER A 28 -1.91 11.06 6.15
CA SER A 28 -2.12 9.62 6.17
C SER A 28 -2.78 9.15 4.88
N LEU A 29 -2.16 8.16 4.23
CA LEU A 29 -2.70 7.55 3.02
C LEU A 29 -2.50 6.04 3.11
N ASN A 30 -3.52 5.27 2.73
CA ASN A 30 -3.35 3.84 2.56
C ASN A 30 -3.06 3.54 1.09
N LEU A 31 -1.95 2.85 0.86
CA LEU A 31 -1.55 2.39 -0.46
C LEU A 31 -1.92 0.92 -0.62
N TYR A 32 -2.61 0.60 -1.71
CA TYR A 32 -2.98 -0.76 -2.09
C TYR A 32 -2.31 -1.10 -3.41
N LEU A 33 -1.48 -2.14 -3.41
CA LEU A 33 -0.94 -2.74 -4.63
C LEU A 33 -1.64 -4.09 -4.82
N MET A 34 -2.30 -4.28 -5.95
CA MET A 34 -3.26 -5.37 -6.11
C MET A 34 -3.03 -6.13 -7.41
N SER A 35 -3.35 -7.42 -7.39
CA SER A 35 -3.47 -8.20 -8.63
C SER A 35 -4.72 -7.77 -9.41
N ALA A 36 -4.80 -8.19 -10.68
CA ALA A 36 -5.75 -7.65 -11.65
C ALA A 36 -7.22 -7.81 -11.28
N ASP A 37 -7.58 -8.89 -10.58
CA ASP A 37 -8.98 -9.21 -10.27
C ASP A 37 -9.49 -8.59 -8.96
N ILE A 38 -8.65 -7.88 -8.23
CA ILE A 38 -9.09 -7.14 -7.05
C ILE A 38 -9.39 -5.70 -7.46
N ALA A 39 -10.49 -5.16 -6.95
CA ALA A 39 -10.90 -3.80 -7.26
C ALA A 39 -11.39 -3.07 -6.01
N ILE A 40 -10.99 -1.81 -5.88
CA ILE A 40 -11.57 -0.87 -4.93
C ILE A 40 -12.57 -0.04 -5.72
N GLN A 41 -13.81 0.03 -5.24
CA GLN A 41 -14.90 0.75 -5.87
C GLN A 41 -15.35 1.91 -5.00
N GLY A 42 -15.85 2.97 -5.65
CA GLY A 42 -16.34 4.12 -4.92
C GLY A 42 -17.15 5.04 -5.79
N LYS A 43 -17.81 6.01 -5.14
CA LYS A 43 -18.58 7.08 -5.79
C LYS A 43 -17.95 8.42 -5.48
N ASN A 44 -17.84 9.29 -6.49
CA ASN A 44 -17.30 10.65 -6.33
C ASN A 44 -15.95 10.64 -5.59
N SER A 45 -15.08 9.72 -5.95
CA SER A 45 -13.77 9.52 -5.32
C SER A 45 -13.82 9.12 -3.84
N VAL A 46 -14.98 8.68 -3.34
CA VAL A 46 -15.11 8.13 -1.99
C VAL A 46 -15.15 6.59 -2.11
N PRO A 47 -14.23 5.86 -1.46
CA PRO A 47 -14.22 4.41 -1.55
C PRO A 47 -15.38 3.83 -0.75
N ASP A 48 -16.05 2.82 -1.27
CA ASP A 48 -17.16 2.17 -0.58
C ASP A 48 -16.98 0.65 -0.44
N SER A 49 -16.20 0.02 -1.29
CA SER A 49 -16.02 -1.43 -1.22
C SER A 49 -14.73 -1.90 -1.88
N ILE A 50 -14.30 -3.09 -1.49
CA ILE A 50 -13.24 -3.84 -2.16
C ILE A 50 -13.81 -5.21 -2.54
N SER A 51 -13.48 -5.70 -3.72
CA SER A 51 -14.04 -6.94 -4.24
C SER A 51 -13.00 -7.74 -5.01
N GLY A 52 -13.35 -8.99 -5.31
CA GLY A 52 -12.54 -9.86 -6.15
C GLY A 52 -11.70 -10.86 -5.39
N LYS A 53 -10.82 -11.50 -6.14
CA LYS A 53 -9.89 -12.54 -5.64
C LYS A 53 -8.50 -12.26 -6.16
N GLY A 54 -7.50 -12.56 -5.35
CA GLY A 54 -6.10 -12.42 -5.77
C GLY A 54 -5.17 -12.14 -4.62
N HIS A 55 -4.19 -11.31 -4.90
CA HIS A 55 -3.12 -10.97 -3.95
C HIS A 55 -3.02 -9.46 -3.84
N LEU A 56 -2.68 -8.98 -2.65
CA LEU A 56 -2.45 -7.55 -2.47
C LEU A 56 -1.42 -7.30 -1.38
N MET A 57 -0.83 -6.12 -1.47
CA MET A 57 0.04 -5.56 -0.46
C MET A 57 -0.54 -4.23 -0.02
N THR A 58 -0.71 -4.04 1.28
CA THR A 58 -1.26 -2.79 1.83
C THR A 58 -0.24 -2.12 2.73
N PHE A 59 -0.17 -0.80 2.63
CA PHE A 59 0.75 0.03 3.43
C PHE A 59 -0.03 1.23 3.97
N GLU A 60 0.05 1.47 5.28
CA GLU A 60 -0.34 2.77 5.82
C GLU A 60 0.84 3.71 5.68
N MET A 61 0.73 4.66 4.76
CA MET A 61 1.80 5.60 4.41
C MET A 61 1.61 6.94 5.09
N TYR A 62 2.72 7.56 5.47
CA TYR A 62 2.71 8.90 6.03
C TYR A 62 3.54 9.81 5.13
N SER A 63 2.84 10.66 4.39
CA SER A 63 3.42 11.58 3.41
C SER A 63 3.73 12.93 4.04
N ASP A 64 4.71 13.64 3.49
CA ASP A 64 5.02 15.01 3.90
C ASP A 64 4.29 16.07 3.06
N LYS A 65 3.44 15.64 2.13
CA LYS A 65 2.64 16.54 1.29
C LYS A 65 1.17 16.17 1.30
N PRO A 66 0.28 17.16 1.32
CA PRO A 66 -1.16 16.89 1.26
C PRO A 66 -1.58 16.46 -0.14
N GLY A 67 -2.62 15.62 -0.19
CA GLY A 67 -3.31 15.28 -1.43
C GLY A 67 -2.56 14.37 -2.38
N GLU A 68 -1.40 13.85 -2.00
CA GLU A 68 -0.65 12.95 -2.87
C GLU A 68 0.26 12.01 -2.09
N LEU A 69 0.61 10.89 -2.71
CA LEU A 69 1.67 10.03 -2.24
C LEU A 69 3.01 10.64 -2.69
N ALA A 70 3.68 11.34 -1.79
CA ALA A 70 4.89 12.07 -2.11
C ALA A 70 6.03 11.14 -2.48
N GLU A 71 6.88 11.59 -3.41
CA GLU A 71 8.09 10.86 -3.78
C GLU A 71 9.07 10.79 -2.62
N GLY A 72 9.83 9.71 -2.55
CA GLY A 72 10.89 9.52 -1.59
C GLY A 72 10.96 8.10 -1.06
N LYS A 73 11.86 7.90 -0.11
CA LYS A 73 12.05 6.64 0.57
C LYS A 73 11.29 6.65 1.89
N TYR A 74 10.43 5.67 2.08
CA TYR A 74 9.65 5.47 3.30
C TYR A 74 10.22 4.27 4.05
N GLU A 75 10.34 4.39 5.36
CA GLU A 75 10.84 3.32 6.21
C GLU A 75 9.74 2.81 7.12
N TYR A 76 9.72 1.50 7.35
CA TYR A 76 8.80 0.89 8.29
C TYR A 76 9.06 1.43 9.71
N ASP A 77 7.99 1.91 10.36
CA ASP A 77 8.05 2.38 11.73
C ASP A 77 7.20 1.49 12.63
N ARG A 78 7.87 0.60 13.34
CA ARG A 78 7.21 -0.31 14.28
C ARG A 78 6.50 0.43 15.41
N MET A 79 7.03 1.58 15.81
CA MET A 79 6.50 2.38 16.92
C MET A 79 5.29 3.20 16.52
N GLN A 80 5.01 3.32 15.24
CA GLN A 80 3.87 4.06 14.69
C GLN A 80 3.79 5.51 15.17
N TYR A 81 4.93 6.20 15.15
CA TYR A 81 4.99 7.63 15.49
C TYR A 81 4.36 8.52 14.42
N ARG A 82 4.08 7.97 13.23
CA ARG A 82 3.44 8.67 12.11
C ARG A 82 4.26 9.85 11.59
N ASN A 83 5.58 9.75 11.68
CA ASN A 83 6.47 10.77 11.12
C ASN A 83 6.42 10.75 9.59
N PRO A 84 6.67 11.89 8.92
CA PRO A 84 6.75 11.90 7.45
C PRO A 84 7.78 10.91 6.93
N LYS A 85 7.47 10.29 5.79
CA LYS A 85 8.33 9.31 5.14
C LYS A 85 8.51 8.02 5.94
N THR A 86 7.47 7.63 6.67
CA THR A 86 7.38 6.32 7.31
C THR A 86 6.14 5.57 6.83
N PHE A 87 6.09 4.28 7.07
CA PHE A 87 4.89 3.48 6.86
C PHE A 87 4.73 2.44 7.96
N GLY A 88 3.52 2.04 8.18
CA GLY A 88 3.14 0.98 9.11
C GLY A 88 1.81 1.27 9.79
N PRO A 89 0.97 0.25 10.00
CA PRO A 89 1.17 -1.16 9.63
C PRO A 89 1.21 -1.41 8.11
N ALA A 90 1.75 -2.57 7.74
CA ALA A 90 1.73 -3.06 6.38
C ALA A 90 1.50 -4.58 6.39
N VAL A 91 0.79 -5.09 5.42
CA VAL A 91 0.47 -6.51 5.34
C VAL A 91 0.37 -6.95 3.88
N ALA A 92 0.93 -8.14 3.61
CA ALA A 92 0.67 -8.84 2.35
C ALA A 92 -0.46 -9.82 2.58
N ILE A 93 -1.39 -9.90 1.64
CA ILE A 93 -2.51 -10.85 1.70
C ILE A 93 -2.47 -11.71 0.46
N PHE A 94 -2.28 -13.01 0.66
CA PHE A 94 -2.21 -13.99 -0.42
C PHE A 94 -3.52 -14.76 -0.49
N ASN A 95 -3.95 -15.11 -1.69
CA ASN A 95 -5.18 -15.85 -1.93
C ASN A 95 -6.40 -15.20 -1.27
N ALA A 96 -6.46 -13.89 -1.36
CA ALA A 96 -7.59 -13.13 -0.83
C ALA A 96 -8.85 -13.40 -1.63
N ASN A 97 -9.96 -13.54 -0.93
CA ASN A 97 -11.29 -13.68 -1.52
C ASN A 97 -12.26 -12.81 -0.73
N TYR A 98 -12.65 -11.69 -1.31
CA TYR A 98 -13.51 -10.73 -0.62
C TYR A 98 -14.97 -11.15 -0.57
N GLN A 99 -15.39 -12.14 -1.38
CA GLN A 99 -16.73 -12.71 -1.29
C GLN A 99 -16.87 -13.60 -0.03
N THR A 100 -15.86 -14.43 0.23
CA THR A 100 -15.84 -15.32 1.41
C THR A 100 -15.15 -14.70 2.62
N LYS A 101 -14.50 -13.54 2.43
CA LYS A 101 -13.72 -12.82 3.47
C LYS A 101 -12.59 -13.68 4.03
N THR A 102 -11.87 -14.35 3.13
CA THR A 102 -10.73 -15.21 3.47
C THR A 102 -9.46 -14.72 2.81
N GLY A 103 -8.32 -15.16 3.33
CA GLY A 103 -7.01 -14.83 2.79
C GLY A 103 -5.91 -15.20 3.78
N ASP A 104 -4.68 -15.27 3.28
CA ASP A 104 -3.52 -15.58 4.10
C ASP A 104 -2.73 -14.28 4.34
N GLU A 105 -2.79 -13.76 5.54
CA GLU A 105 -2.12 -12.51 5.89
C GLU A 105 -0.69 -12.74 6.36
N SER A 106 0.24 -11.92 5.83
CA SER A 106 1.64 -11.90 6.25
C SER A 106 2.00 -10.47 6.68
N PRO A 107 1.87 -10.17 7.99
CA PRO A 107 2.23 -8.85 8.49
C PRO A 107 3.71 -8.54 8.31
N ILE A 108 4.01 -7.29 7.96
CA ILE A 108 5.37 -6.79 7.77
C ILE A 108 5.93 -6.34 9.11
N VAL A 109 7.20 -6.63 9.35
CA VAL A 109 7.91 -6.24 10.56
C VAL A 109 9.15 -5.41 10.30
N ALA A 110 9.55 -5.27 9.03
CA ALA A 110 10.69 -4.44 8.63
C ALA A 110 10.61 -4.14 7.15
N GLY A 111 11.24 -3.09 6.70
CA GLY A 111 11.39 -2.82 5.29
C GLY A 111 11.43 -1.37 4.90
N THR A 112 11.57 -1.17 3.60
CA THR A 112 11.58 0.13 2.94
C THR A 112 10.68 0.11 1.72
N LEU A 113 10.17 1.28 1.37
CA LEU A 113 9.37 1.49 0.18
C LEU A 113 9.79 2.80 -0.45
N THR A 114 10.10 2.79 -1.74
CA THR A 114 10.50 3.98 -2.46
C THR A 114 9.44 4.34 -3.50
N VAL A 115 9.02 5.59 -3.46
CA VAL A 115 8.07 6.15 -4.41
C VAL A 115 8.82 7.10 -5.33
N SER A 116 8.73 6.87 -6.64
CA SER A 116 9.17 7.82 -7.64
C SER A 116 8.08 8.02 -8.67
N LYS A 117 8.13 9.13 -9.39
CA LYS A 117 7.09 9.50 -10.32
C LYS A 117 7.75 9.99 -11.62
N ASN A 118 7.31 9.43 -12.74
CA ASN A 118 7.74 9.84 -14.07
C ASN A 118 6.50 10.25 -14.85
N GLU A 119 6.32 11.56 -15.03
CA GLU A 119 5.10 12.13 -15.62
C GLU A 119 3.88 11.77 -14.79
N GLN A 120 2.97 10.91 -15.30
CA GLN A 120 1.78 10.49 -14.57
C GLN A 120 1.87 9.05 -14.06
N GLU A 121 3.01 8.40 -14.28
CA GLU A 121 3.24 7.06 -13.78
C GLU A 121 4.02 7.08 -12.47
N TYR A 122 3.58 6.26 -11.55
CA TYR A 122 4.31 5.98 -10.31
C TYR A 122 5.16 4.74 -10.49
N ILE A 123 6.33 4.76 -9.88
CA ILE A 123 7.18 3.58 -9.73
C ILE A 123 7.35 3.37 -8.23
N ILE A 124 6.87 2.24 -7.73
CA ILE A 124 6.91 1.90 -6.32
C ILE A 124 7.72 0.62 -6.17
N ASP A 125 8.84 0.74 -5.45
CA ASP A 125 9.69 -0.40 -5.11
C ASP A 125 9.61 -0.65 -3.63
N PHE A 126 9.39 -1.90 -3.22
CA PHE A 126 9.40 -2.23 -1.81
C PHE A 126 10.24 -3.48 -1.54
N GLU A 127 10.94 -3.44 -0.43
CA GLU A 127 11.71 -4.55 0.11
C GLU A 127 11.35 -4.68 1.58
N CYS A 128 10.62 -5.74 1.92
CA CYS A 128 10.08 -5.93 3.26
C CYS A 128 10.39 -7.33 3.76
N MET A 129 10.16 -7.51 5.05
CA MET A 129 10.28 -8.81 5.70
C MET A 129 9.04 -9.03 6.55
N ASP A 130 8.47 -10.24 6.47
CA ASP A 130 7.32 -10.59 7.29
C ASP A 130 7.76 -11.09 8.68
N LYS A 131 6.78 -11.33 9.55
CA LYS A 131 7.06 -11.70 10.95
C LYS A 131 7.71 -13.07 11.11
N VAL A 132 7.69 -13.92 10.07
CA VAL A 132 8.37 -15.23 10.12
C VAL A 132 9.75 -15.18 9.45
N GLY A 133 10.21 -13.99 9.05
CA GLY A 133 11.55 -13.78 8.50
C GLY A 133 11.65 -13.99 6.99
N LYS A 134 10.56 -14.11 6.27
CA LYS A 134 10.57 -14.22 4.81
C LYS A 134 10.57 -12.84 4.16
N ARG A 135 11.35 -12.71 3.10
CA ARG A 135 11.36 -11.48 2.30
C ARG A 135 10.11 -11.39 1.45
N ILE A 136 9.56 -10.18 1.40
CA ILE A 136 8.49 -9.81 0.49
C ILE A 136 8.95 -8.55 -0.23
N ASN A 137 9.21 -8.66 -1.53
CA ASN A 137 9.66 -7.52 -2.31
C ASN A 137 8.97 -7.48 -3.66
N GLY A 138 8.91 -6.30 -4.25
CA GLY A 138 8.27 -6.12 -5.53
C GLY A 138 8.37 -4.72 -6.06
N GLN A 139 7.83 -4.56 -7.25
CA GLN A 139 7.74 -3.29 -7.94
C GLN A 139 6.37 -3.14 -8.57
N PHE A 140 5.82 -1.94 -8.49
CA PHE A 140 4.66 -1.52 -9.25
C PHE A 140 5.05 -0.35 -10.14
N LYS A 141 4.58 -0.35 -11.39
CA LYS A 141 4.73 0.76 -12.32
C LYS A 141 3.40 1.01 -13.01
N GLY A 142 2.88 2.23 -12.90
CA GLY A 142 1.62 2.58 -13.52
C GLY A 142 0.92 3.75 -12.85
N GLY A 143 -0.33 4.00 -13.25
CA GLY A 143 -1.19 4.99 -12.61
C GLY A 143 -1.74 4.47 -11.30
N ILE A 144 -2.13 5.39 -10.44
CA ILE A 144 -2.73 5.09 -9.14
C ILE A 144 -4.12 5.69 -9.10
N ALA A 145 -5.13 4.88 -8.78
CA ALA A 145 -6.47 5.38 -8.50
C ALA A 145 -6.48 6.10 -7.14
N TYR A 146 -7.09 7.26 -7.09
CA TYR A 146 -7.08 8.11 -5.90
C TYR A 146 -8.48 8.25 -5.32
N PHE A 147 -8.61 7.95 -4.03
CA PHE A 147 -9.85 8.08 -3.26
C PHE A 147 -9.63 8.94 -2.04
N ARG A 148 -10.68 9.55 -1.55
CA ARG A 148 -10.66 10.41 -0.35
C ARG A 148 -11.65 9.95 0.69
N MET A 149 -11.22 10.00 1.97
CA MET A 149 -12.05 9.75 3.14
C MET A 149 -12.12 10.97 4.08
N HIS A 150 -11.91 12.17 3.54
CA HIS A 150 -12.00 13.40 4.34
C HIS A 150 -12.56 14.58 3.57
#